data_295ac3c392b7e64c8e4d54faa3008568
#
_entry.id   295ac3c392b7e64c8e4d54faa3008568
#
_cell.length_a   1.000
_cell.length_b   1.000
_cell.length_c   1.000
_cell.angle_alpha   90.00
_cell.angle_beta   90.00
_cell.angle_gamma   90.00
#
_symmetry.space_group_name_H-M   'P 1'
#
loop_
_entity.id
_entity.type
_entity.pdbx_description
1 polymer ?
#
loop_
_entity_poly.entity_id
_entity_poly.type
_entity_poly.pdbx_seq_one_letter_code
_entity_poly.pdbx_strand_id
1 'polypeptide(L)'
;MKREIISLQEVTFTYTEEDKDLRPAVNNVSYTIYKGEWVAIVGHNGSGKSTLARLMNGLLFPQTGIVRVFGEALNEQNIWETRSQMGMVFQNPDNQFVGATVQDDVAFALENNGIPFEEMVERVTKSLVKVKMSEFMNSEPHHLSGGQKQRVAIAGAIALQPKILLLDEATSMLDPQGREEVLSTVRQLREETDLTVISITHDLEEALLADRVIMMNQGEKYVEGSPEEIFERGQELIDLGLDLPFAMNISRLLRAQGIELVAEHMSEEELVNDLWTSHFNK
;
A
#
# COMPACT_ATOMS: atom_id res chain seq x y z
N MET A 1 19.56 12.53 -9.10
CA MET A 1 18.21 12.46 -9.72
C MET A 1 17.51 11.24 -9.15
N LYS A 2 16.24 11.36 -8.75
CA LYS A 2 15.45 10.21 -8.34
C LYS A 2 15.28 9.28 -9.55
N ARG A 3 15.49 7.97 -9.38
CA ARG A 3 15.36 6.98 -10.45
C ARG A 3 13.89 6.52 -10.52
N GLU A 4 13.28 6.67 -11.69
CA GLU A 4 11.93 6.15 -11.94
C GLU A 4 11.89 4.63 -11.83
N ILE A 5 10.87 4.09 -11.18
CA ILE A 5 10.67 2.65 -11.04
C ILE A 5 9.35 2.19 -11.66
N ILE A 6 8.29 3.00 -11.55
CA ILE A 6 7.01 2.82 -12.26
C ILE A 6 6.63 4.17 -12.90
N SER A 7 6.12 4.14 -14.12
CA SER A 7 5.45 5.31 -14.71
C SER A 7 4.19 4.89 -15.49
N LEU A 8 3.14 5.66 -15.30
CA LEU A 8 1.89 5.59 -16.05
C LEU A 8 1.82 6.84 -16.95
N GLN A 9 1.47 6.65 -18.20
CA GLN A 9 1.34 7.72 -19.18
C GLN A 9 0.00 7.59 -19.90
N GLU A 10 -0.94 8.49 -19.60
CA GLU A 10 -2.29 8.60 -20.20
C GLU A 10 -3.06 7.27 -20.18
N VAL A 11 -2.93 6.52 -19.06
CA VAL A 11 -3.48 5.17 -18.91
C VAL A 11 -5.00 5.22 -18.76
N THR A 12 -5.69 4.45 -19.60
CA THR A 12 -7.15 4.25 -19.52
C THR A 12 -7.48 2.76 -19.54
N PHE A 13 -8.40 2.35 -18.65
CA PHE A 13 -8.86 0.97 -18.55
C PHE A 13 -10.36 0.89 -18.19
N THR A 14 -11.08 0.02 -18.92
CA THR A 14 -12.49 -0.32 -18.70
C THR A 14 -12.65 -1.83 -18.62
N TYR A 15 -13.43 -2.35 -17.66
CA TYR A 15 -13.67 -3.81 -17.51
C TYR A 15 -14.58 -4.41 -18.57
N THR A 16 -15.49 -3.61 -19.13
CA THR A 16 -16.48 -4.07 -20.10
C THR A 16 -16.48 -3.12 -21.29
N GLU A 17 -16.19 -3.64 -22.48
CA GLU A 17 -16.22 -2.86 -23.72
C GLU A 17 -17.63 -2.74 -24.32
N GLU A 18 -18.58 -3.59 -23.86
CA GLU A 18 -19.92 -3.69 -24.42
C GLU A 18 -20.84 -2.51 -24.04
N ASP A 19 -20.57 -1.84 -22.92
CA ASP A 19 -21.38 -0.71 -22.45
C ASP A 19 -20.59 0.60 -22.57
N LYS A 20 -20.80 1.31 -23.68
CA LYS A 20 -20.10 2.58 -23.97
C LYS A 20 -20.47 3.73 -23.04
N ASP A 21 -21.51 3.56 -22.22
CA ASP A 21 -21.95 4.54 -21.24
C ASP A 21 -21.29 4.33 -19.86
N LEU A 22 -20.57 3.23 -19.65
CA LEU A 22 -19.79 2.97 -18.46
C LEU A 22 -18.52 3.82 -18.41
N ARG A 23 -18.37 4.56 -17.33
CA ARG A 23 -17.13 5.30 -17.08
C ARG A 23 -15.94 4.33 -16.96
N PRO A 24 -14.77 4.66 -17.53
CA PRO A 24 -13.56 3.89 -17.33
C PRO A 24 -13.24 3.72 -15.85
N ALA A 25 -12.78 2.53 -15.46
CA ALA A 25 -12.30 2.28 -14.10
C ALA A 25 -11.02 3.07 -13.79
N VAL A 26 -10.22 3.33 -14.84
CA VAL A 26 -9.08 4.25 -14.84
C VAL A 26 -9.18 5.10 -16.11
N ASN A 27 -9.11 6.42 -15.99
CA ASN A 27 -9.31 7.36 -17.09
C ASN A 27 -8.16 8.37 -17.17
N ASN A 28 -7.35 8.27 -18.21
CA ASN A 28 -6.26 9.19 -18.55
C ASN A 28 -5.30 9.50 -17.38
N VAL A 29 -4.91 8.44 -16.65
CA VAL A 29 -4.07 8.59 -15.44
C VAL A 29 -2.59 8.63 -15.81
N SER A 30 -1.88 9.64 -15.30
CA SER A 30 -0.44 9.81 -15.48
C SER A 30 0.23 10.16 -14.15
N TYR A 31 1.24 9.38 -13.75
CA TYR A 31 2.15 9.67 -12.62
C TYR A 31 3.39 8.79 -12.69
N THR A 32 4.39 9.13 -11.88
CA THR A 32 5.65 8.38 -11.79
C THR A 32 5.95 8.07 -10.32
N ILE A 33 6.41 6.86 -10.04
CA ILE A 33 6.88 6.43 -8.72
C ILE A 33 8.40 6.24 -8.80
N TYR A 34 9.11 6.69 -7.78
CA TYR A 34 10.56 6.64 -7.73
C TYR A 34 11.07 5.53 -6.81
N LYS A 35 12.28 5.04 -7.10
CA LYS A 35 12.93 3.99 -6.31
C LYS A 35 13.09 4.40 -4.85
N GLY A 36 12.75 3.49 -3.93
CA GLY A 36 12.81 3.71 -2.48
C GLY A 36 11.72 4.63 -1.91
N GLU A 37 10.79 5.10 -2.75
CA GLU A 37 9.66 5.92 -2.34
C GLU A 37 8.56 5.05 -1.72
N TRP A 38 7.89 5.54 -0.67
CA TRP A 38 6.61 5.02 -0.23
C TRP A 38 5.51 5.93 -0.76
N VAL A 39 4.66 5.40 -1.63
CA VAL A 39 3.53 6.12 -2.21
C VAL A 39 2.23 5.51 -1.71
N ALA A 40 1.35 6.33 -1.13
CA ALA A 40 -0.01 5.93 -0.82
C ALA A 40 -0.96 6.37 -1.94
N ILE A 41 -1.78 5.44 -2.43
CA ILE A 41 -2.85 5.71 -3.39
C ILE A 41 -4.16 5.66 -2.63
N VAL A 42 -4.79 6.82 -2.43
CA VAL A 42 -6.02 6.98 -1.64
C VAL A 42 -7.22 7.35 -2.51
N GLY A 43 -8.42 7.15 -2.00
CA GLY A 43 -9.67 7.49 -2.66
C GLY A 43 -10.83 6.63 -2.15
N HIS A 44 -12.06 7.04 -2.42
CA HIS A 44 -13.25 6.27 -2.03
C HIS A 44 -13.35 4.92 -2.76
N ASN A 45 -14.22 4.04 -2.30
CA ASN A 45 -14.48 2.76 -2.96
C ASN A 45 -14.99 2.98 -4.38
N GLY A 46 -14.41 2.24 -5.36
CA GLY A 46 -14.73 2.40 -6.78
C GLY A 46 -13.99 3.55 -7.48
N SER A 47 -13.05 4.25 -6.82
CA SER A 47 -12.25 5.31 -7.46
C SER A 47 -11.16 4.82 -8.42
N GLY A 48 -10.97 3.49 -8.58
CA GLY A 48 -10.01 2.91 -9.52
C GLY A 48 -8.69 2.42 -8.93
N LYS A 49 -8.47 2.53 -7.62
CA LYS A 49 -7.21 2.19 -6.92
C LYS A 49 -6.73 0.76 -7.17
N SER A 50 -7.57 -0.24 -6.89
CA SER A 50 -7.19 -1.65 -7.10
C SER A 50 -7.03 -2.00 -8.59
N THR A 51 -7.70 -1.26 -9.47
CA THR A 51 -7.48 -1.38 -10.92
C THR A 51 -6.08 -0.88 -11.28
N LEU A 52 -5.64 0.25 -10.72
CA LEU A 52 -4.26 0.74 -10.88
C LEU A 52 -3.23 -0.27 -10.36
N ALA A 53 -3.45 -0.89 -9.18
CA ALA A 53 -2.59 -1.94 -8.67
C ALA A 53 -2.41 -3.07 -9.68
N ARG A 54 -3.52 -3.55 -10.23
CA ARG A 54 -3.52 -4.63 -11.23
C ARG A 54 -2.85 -4.23 -12.54
N LEU A 55 -2.98 -2.98 -12.97
CA LEU A 55 -2.27 -2.44 -14.13
C LEU A 55 -0.76 -2.34 -13.89
N MET A 56 -0.34 -1.85 -12.71
CA MET A 56 1.08 -1.76 -12.36
C MET A 56 1.75 -3.13 -12.23
N ASN A 57 1.00 -4.14 -11.75
CA ASN A 57 1.49 -5.53 -11.64
C ASN A 57 1.26 -6.34 -12.93
N GLY A 58 0.69 -5.74 -13.98
CA GLY A 58 0.39 -6.40 -15.25
C GLY A 58 -0.63 -7.52 -15.16
N LEU A 59 -1.47 -7.56 -14.12
CA LEU A 59 -2.67 -8.42 -14.06
C LEU A 59 -3.73 -7.93 -15.05
N LEU A 60 -3.67 -6.64 -15.38
CA LEU A 60 -4.47 -6.00 -16.43
C LEU A 60 -3.54 -5.21 -17.34
N PHE A 61 -3.94 -5.07 -18.61
CA PHE A 61 -3.27 -4.21 -19.58
C PHE A 61 -4.20 -3.06 -19.97
N PRO A 62 -3.67 -1.82 -20.09
CA PRO A 62 -4.50 -0.67 -20.44
C PRO A 62 -4.99 -0.77 -21.90
N GLN A 63 -6.20 -0.23 -22.18
CA GLN A 63 -6.66 -0.07 -23.57
C GLN A 63 -5.93 1.08 -24.26
N THR A 64 -5.61 2.15 -23.52
CA THR A 64 -4.78 3.26 -24.03
C THR A 64 -3.76 3.69 -23.00
N GLY A 65 -2.71 4.36 -23.48
CA GLY A 65 -1.60 4.77 -22.63
C GLY A 65 -0.57 3.66 -22.42
N ILE A 66 0.40 3.91 -21.57
CA ILE A 66 1.54 3.00 -21.33
C ILE A 66 1.82 2.92 -19.84
N VAL A 67 1.95 1.69 -19.34
CA VAL A 67 2.52 1.40 -18.01
C VAL A 67 3.95 0.91 -18.20
N ARG A 68 4.91 1.57 -17.57
CA ARG A 68 6.33 1.15 -17.53
C ARG A 68 6.71 0.75 -16.13
N VAL A 69 7.43 -0.35 -16.02
CA VAL A 69 8.04 -0.79 -14.75
C VAL A 69 9.52 -1.06 -15.02
N PHE A 70 10.39 -0.58 -14.16
CA PHE A 70 11.85 -0.62 -14.34
C PHE A 70 12.35 0.01 -15.65
N GLY A 71 11.57 0.95 -16.21
CA GLY A 71 11.88 1.64 -17.48
C GLY A 71 11.33 0.95 -18.74
N GLU A 72 10.81 -0.28 -18.62
CA GLU A 72 10.26 -1.05 -19.74
C GLU A 72 8.73 -1.01 -19.76
N ALA A 73 8.14 -0.87 -20.95
CA ALA A 73 6.69 -0.96 -21.11
C ALA A 73 6.22 -2.40 -20.82
N LEU A 74 5.23 -2.55 -19.94
CA LEU A 74 4.65 -3.85 -19.61
C LEU A 74 3.95 -4.47 -20.82
N ASN A 75 4.26 -5.73 -21.06
CA ASN A 75 3.66 -6.54 -22.12
C ASN A 75 3.72 -8.03 -21.72
N GLU A 76 3.07 -8.90 -22.50
CA GLU A 76 3.02 -10.35 -22.25
C GLU A 76 4.41 -11.04 -22.24
N GLN A 77 5.42 -10.44 -22.88
CA GLN A 77 6.74 -11.02 -22.99
C GLN A 77 7.61 -10.77 -21.76
N ASN A 78 7.49 -9.58 -21.13
CA ASN A 78 8.31 -9.20 -19.97
C ASN A 78 7.61 -9.27 -18.62
N ILE A 79 6.32 -9.61 -18.61
CA ILE A 79 5.51 -9.60 -17.37
C ILE A 79 6.05 -10.53 -16.29
N TRP A 80 6.54 -11.72 -16.65
CA TRP A 80 7.06 -12.68 -15.68
C TRP A 80 8.34 -12.18 -15.00
N GLU A 81 9.25 -11.59 -15.76
CA GLU A 81 10.47 -10.98 -15.23
C GLU A 81 10.14 -9.77 -14.34
N THR A 82 9.16 -8.97 -14.74
CA THR A 82 8.70 -7.84 -13.92
C THR A 82 8.11 -8.32 -12.61
N ARG A 83 7.20 -9.31 -12.63
CA ARG A 83 6.55 -9.85 -11.43
C ARG A 83 7.53 -10.52 -10.46
N SER A 84 8.60 -11.16 -10.96
CA SER A 84 9.62 -11.74 -10.08
C SER A 84 10.35 -10.70 -9.22
N GLN A 85 10.27 -9.41 -9.59
CA GLN A 85 10.84 -8.28 -8.88
C GLN A 85 9.79 -7.45 -8.10
N MET A 86 8.53 -7.89 -8.09
CA MET A 86 7.41 -7.25 -7.38
C MET A 86 6.76 -8.22 -6.41
N GLY A 87 6.61 -7.81 -5.17
CA GLY A 87 5.72 -8.48 -4.20
C GLY A 87 4.36 -7.82 -4.21
N MET A 88 3.30 -8.60 -4.09
CA MET A 88 1.94 -8.08 -3.94
C MET A 88 1.23 -8.78 -2.79
N VAL A 89 0.59 -7.98 -1.94
CA VAL A 89 -0.21 -8.44 -0.80
C VAL A 89 -1.61 -7.89 -0.97
N PHE A 90 -2.61 -8.77 -0.94
CA PHE A 90 -4.01 -8.42 -1.16
C PHE A 90 -4.75 -8.17 0.15
N GLN A 91 -5.93 -7.59 0.05
CA GLN A 91 -6.82 -7.25 1.17
C GLN A 91 -7.16 -8.46 2.05
N ASN A 92 -7.55 -9.58 1.44
CA ASN A 92 -7.91 -10.79 2.16
C ASN A 92 -6.79 -11.83 2.06
N PRO A 93 -6.02 -12.05 3.14
CA PRO A 93 -4.93 -13.01 3.14
C PRO A 93 -5.41 -14.46 2.98
N ASP A 94 -6.64 -14.81 3.38
CA ASP A 94 -7.17 -16.18 3.25
C ASP A 94 -7.25 -16.64 1.80
N ASN A 95 -7.41 -15.73 0.86
CA ASN A 95 -7.45 -16.05 -0.58
C ASN A 95 -6.06 -16.22 -1.21
N GLN A 96 -4.99 -16.01 -0.45
CA GLN A 96 -3.62 -16.07 -0.95
C GLN A 96 -2.90 -17.36 -0.53
N PHE A 97 -3.32 -18.01 0.57
CA PHE A 97 -2.67 -19.19 1.09
C PHE A 97 -2.92 -20.42 0.21
N VAL A 98 -1.83 -21.06 -0.19
CA VAL A 98 -1.81 -22.34 -0.95
C VAL A 98 -1.01 -23.41 -0.25
N GLY A 99 -0.11 -23.05 0.67
CA GLY A 99 0.73 -23.95 1.44
C GLY A 99 -0.03 -24.66 2.56
N ALA A 100 0.36 -25.90 2.87
CA ALA A 100 -0.18 -26.65 4.00
C ALA A 100 0.29 -26.06 5.34
N THR A 101 1.50 -25.55 5.38
CA THR A 101 2.09 -24.82 6.52
C THR A 101 2.53 -23.43 6.11
N VAL A 102 2.81 -22.59 7.09
CA VAL A 102 3.34 -21.23 6.88
C VAL A 102 4.62 -21.24 6.05
N GLN A 103 5.56 -22.15 6.33
CA GLN A 103 6.78 -22.24 5.55
C GLN A 103 6.54 -22.69 4.11
N ASP A 104 5.60 -23.62 3.88
CA ASP A 104 5.26 -24.08 2.54
C ASP A 104 4.64 -22.94 1.72
N ASP A 105 3.83 -22.12 2.36
CA ASP A 105 3.21 -20.97 1.71
C ASP A 105 4.23 -19.91 1.31
N VAL A 106 5.16 -19.56 2.20
CA VAL A 106 6.24 -18.62 1.90
C VAL A 106 7.20 -19.19 0.85
N ALA A 107 7.41 -20.52 0.82
CA ALA A 107 8.24 -21.20 -0.17
C ALA A 107 7.63 -21.20 -1.58
N PHE A 108 6.30 -21.17 -1.68
CA PHE A 108 5.57 -21.34 -2.94
C PHE A 108 6.05 -20.41 -4.07
N ALA A 109 6.23 -19.13 -3.77
CA ALA A 109 6.72 -18.17 -4.76
C ALA A 109 8.17 -18.45 -5.18
N LEU A 110 9.01 -18.93 -4.27
CA LEU A 110 10.41 -19.29 -4.54
C LEU A 110 10.49 -20.53 -5.42
N GLU A 111 9.67 -21.56 -5.14
CA GLU A 111 9.57 -22.78 -5.95
C GLU A 111 9.19 -22.45 -7.39
N ASN A 112 8.16 -21.63 -7.58
CA ASN A 112 7.69 -21.20 -8.90
C ASN A 112 8.74 -20.41 -9.69
N ASN A 113 9.70 -19.78 -9.00
CA ASN A 113 10.82 -19.07 -9.61
C ASN A 113 12.09 -19.94 -9.75
N GLY A 114 12.01 -21.24 -9.43
CA GLY A 114 13.09 -22.19 -9.59
C GLY A 114 14.30 -21.96 -8.65
N ILE A 115 14.07 -21.36 -7.49
CA ILE A 115 15.10 -21.13 -6.48
C ILE A 115 15.57 -22.47 -5.91
N PRO A 116 16.90 -22.74 -5.83
CA PRO A 116 17.44 -23.96 -5.27
C PRO A 116 16.99 -24.19 -3.82
N PHE A 117 16.75 -25.45 -3.45
CA PHE A 117 16.18 -25.82 -2.16
C PHE A 117 16.92 -25.22 -0.95
N GLU A 118 18.25 -25.28 -0.94
CA GLU A 118 19.05 -24.74 0.17
C GLU A 118 18.87 -23.23 0.32
N GLU A 119 18.88 -22.50 -0.79
CA GLU A 119 18.64 -21.06 -0.82
C GLU A 119 17.18 -20.72 -0.44
N MET A 120 16.22 -21.53 -0.87
CA MET A 120 14.81 -21.39 -0.54
C MET A 120 14.59 -21.49 0.97
N VAL A 121 15.14 -22.51 1.63
CA VAL A 121 15.07 -22.68 3.09
C VAL A 121 15.63 -21.45 3.83
N GLU A 122 16.76 -20.92 3.36
CA GLU A 122 17.38 -19.73 3.93
C GLU A 122 16.48 -18.49 3.78
N ARG A 123 15.93 -18.27 2.58
CA ARG A 123 15.05 -17.12 2.28
C ARG A 123 13.74 -17.17 3.05
N VAL A 124 13.10 -18.35 3.13
CA VAL A 124 11.88 -18.60 3.93
C VAL A 124 12.14 -18.23 5.39
N THR A 125 13.21 -18.81 5.97
CA THR A 125 13.56 -18.57 7.38
C THR A 125 13.80 -17.07 7.64
N LYS A 126 14.60 -16.39 6.79
CA LYS A 126 14.89 -14.97 6.91
C LYS A 126 13.62 -14.11 6.80
N SER A 127 12.74 -14.44 5.86
CA SER A 127 11.49 -13.70 5.66
C SER A 127 10.55 -13.82 6.86
N LEU A 128 10.41 -15.04 7.43
CA LEU A 128 9.60 -15.26 8.63
C LEU A 128 10.18 -14.57 9.87
N VAL A 129 11.51 -14.51 10.00
CA VAL A 129 12.18 -13.73 11.08
C VAL A 129 11.82 -12.24 10.95
N LYS A 130 11.91 -11.67 9.74
CA LYS A 130 11.64 -10.25 9.49
C LYS A 130 10.22 -9.83 9.87
N VAL A 131 9.25 -10.70 9.62
CA VAL A 131 7.84 -10.44 9.96
C VAL A 131 7.45 -10.98 11.35
N LYS A 132 8.41 -11.45 12.16
CA LYS A 132 8.19 -12.01 13.51
C LYS A 132 7.22 -13.20 13.53
N MET A 133 7.33 -14.10 12.55
CA MET A 133 6.47 -15.29 12.38
C MET A 133 7.24 -16.62 12.47
N SER A 134 8.49 -16.62 12.93
CA SER A 134 9.33 -17.82 12.99
C SER A 134 8.74 -18.94 13.85
N GLU A 135 8.06 -18.61 14.95
CA GLU A 135 7.43 -19.59 15.85
C GLU A 135 6.25 -20.32 15.19
N PHE A 136 5.66 -19.71 14.16
CA PHE A 136 4.51 -20.25 13.43
C PHE A 136 4.88 -21.00 12.15
N MET A 137 6.18 -21.21 11.88
CA MET A 137 6.69 -21.81 10.64
C MET A 137 5.97 -23.11 10.27
N ASN A 138 5.70 -23.98 11.25
CA ASN A 138 5.04 -25.28 11.07
C ASN A 138 3.52 -25.24 11.29
N SER A 139 2.96 -24.08 11.57
CA SER A 139 1.52 -23.91 11.79
C SER A 139 0.77 -23.91 10.46
N GLU A 140 -0.47 -24.38 10.52
CA GLU A 140 -1.38 -24.25 9.38
C GLU A 140 -1.91 -22.81 9.29
N PRO A 141 -1.92 -22.19 8.11
CA PRO A 141 -2.30 -20.76 7.95
C PRO A 141 -3.67 -20.41 8.52
N HIS A 142 -4.64 -21.34 8.48
CA HIS A 142 -5.99 -21.07 8.97
C HIS A 142 -6.10 -20.99 10.50
N HIS A 143 -5.10 -21.42 11.25
CA HIS A 143 -5.05 -21.27 12.70
C HIS A 143 -4.50 -19.90 13.16
N LEU A 144 -4.04 -19.08 12.21
CA LEU A 144 -3.46 -17.78 12.50
C LEU A 144 -4.53 -16.69 12.65
N SER A 145 -4.25 -15.67 13.47
CA SER A 145 -5.05 -14.44 13.48
C SER A 145 -4.93 -13.66 12.16
N GLY A 146 -5.85 -12.73 11.89
CA GLY A 146 -5.81 -11.92 10.67
C GLY A 146 -4.47 -11.18 10.49
N GLY A 147 -3.95 -10.53 11.55
CA GLY A 147 -2.65 -9.86 11.52
C GLY A 147 -1.47 -10.82 11.31
N GLN A 148 -1.52 -12.02 11.89
CA GLN A 148 -0.51 -13.04 11.65
C GLN A 148 -0.55 -13.54 10.19
N LYS A 149 -1.73 -13.80 9.65
CA LYS A 149 -1.92 -14.16 8.25
C LYS A 149 -1.34 -13.10 7.31
N GLN A 150 -1.62 -11.83 7.59
CA GLN A 150 -1.11 -10.74 6.77
C GLN A 150 0.42 -10.64 6.82
N ARG A 151 1.03 -10.84 7.99
CA ARG A 151 2.49 -10.90 8.11
C ARG A 151 3.09 -12.07 7.35
N VAL A 152 2.45 -13.23 7.33
CA VAL A 152 2.87 -14.38 6.51
C VAL A 152 2.76 -14.06 5.02
N ALA A 153 1.68 -13.40 4.58
CA ALA A 153 1.53 -12.96 3.21
C ALA A 153 2.65 -11.97 2.79
N ILE A 154 3.03 -11.06 3.70
CA ILE A 154 4.19 -10.18 3.49
C ILE A 154 5.49 -11.00 3.43
N ALA A 155 5.68 -12.02 4.31
CA ALA A 155 6.86 -12.89 4.24
C ALA A 155 6.98 -13.57 2.88
N GLY A 156 5.88 -14.11 2.33
CA GLY A 156 5.84 -14.68 0.99
C GLY A 156 6.21 -13.67 -0.10
N ALA A 157 5.65 -12.46 -0.01
CA ALA A 157 5.93 -11.40 -0.96
C ALA A 157 7.42 -10.95 -0.95
N ILE A 158 8.05 -10.87 0.23
CA ILE A 158 9.44 -10.42 0.37
C ILE A 158 10.49 -11.53 0.21
N ALA A 159 10.09 -12.80 0.23
CA ALA A 159 11.01 -13.94 0.09
C ALA A 159 11.75 -13.90 -1.26
N LEU A 160 11.11 -13.42 -2.31
CA LEU A 160 11.73 -13.17 -3.62
C LEU A 160 12.69 -11.98 -3.64
N GLN A 161 12.81 -11.23 -2.54
CA GLN A 161 13.61 -10.01 -2.46
C GLN A 161 13.21 -8.96 -3.52
N PRO A 162 11.93 -8.60 -3.58
CA PRO A 162 11.41 -7.71 -4.61
C PRO A 162 11.99 -6.30 -4.45
N LYS A 163 11.94 -5.53 -5.55
CA LYS A 163 12.29 -4.09 -5.55
C LYS A 163 11.06 -3.22 -5.26
N ILE A 164 9.87 -3.77 -5.46
CA ILE A 164 8.58 -3.11 -5.25
C ILE A 164 7.70 -4.01 -4.40
N LEU A 165 7.10 -3.46 -3.35
CA LEU A 165 6.04 -4.10 -2.56
C LEU A 165 4.75 -3.32 -2.76
N LEU A 166 3.74 -3.99 -3.30
CA LEU A 166 2.42 -3.44 -3.51
C LEU A 166 1.45 -4.02 -2.48
N LEU A 167 0.83 -3.16 -1.68
CA LEU A 167 -0.13 -3.48 -0.65
C LEU A 167 -1.51 -3.01 -1.12
N ASP A 168 -2.39 -3.94 -1.50
CA ASP A 168 -3.76 -3.60 -1.94
C ASP A 168 -4.73 -3.80 -0.77
N GLU A 169 -5.00 -2.71 -0.02
CA GLU A 169 -5.80 -2.68 1.20
C GLU A 169 -5.39 -3.74 2.24
N ALA A 170 -4.07 -4.00 2.32
CA ALA A 170 -3.51 -5.10 3.10
C ALA A 170 -3.76 -5.00 4.61
N THR A 171 -4.14 -3.84 5.13
CA THR A 171 -4.38 -3.60 6.57
C THR A 171 -5.86 -3.43 6.92
N SER A 172 -6.75 -3.36 5.91
CA SER A 172 -8.16 -2.97 6.09
C SER A 172 -9.00 -3.94 6.94
N MET A 173 -8.59 -5.22 7.02
CA MET A 173 -9.29 -6.26 7.78
C MET A 173 -8.65 -6.53 9.16
N LEU A 174 -7.67 -5.71 9.57
CA LEU A 174 -6.93 -5.90 10.81
C LEU A 174 -7.49 -4.99 11.92
N ASP A 175 -7.37 -5.46 13.16
CA ASP A 175 -7.53 -4.63 14.32
C ASP A 175 -6.41 -3.57 14.40
N PRO A 176 -6.55 -2.51 15.20
CA PRO A 176 -5.56 -1.44 15.26
C PRO A 176 -4.14 -1.92 15.60
N GLN A 177 -4.01 -2.90 16.51
CA GLN A 177 -2.71 -3.46 16.89
C GLN A 177 -2.09 -4.24 15.72
N GLY A 178 -2.85 -5.11 15.06
CA GLY A 178 -2.38 -5.89 13.91
C GLY A 178 -1.97 -4.98 12.74
N ARG A 179 -2.69 -3.89 12.53
CA ARG A 179 -2.36 -2.86 11.53
C ARG A 179 -1.00 -2.22 11.82
N GLU A 180 -0.80 -1.72 13.05
CA GLU A 180 0.46 -1.10 13.46
C GLU A 180 1.64 -2.07 13.33
N GLU A 181 1.47 -3.33 13.72
CA GLU A 181 2.50 -4.36 13.57
C GLU A 181 2.87 -4.62 12.11
N VAL A 182 1.90 -4.62 11.20
CA VAL A 182 2.14 -4.79 9.75
C VAL A 182 2.86 -3.56 9.17
N LEU A 183 2.36 -2.35 9.47
CA LEU A 183 2.94 -1.12 8.95
C LEU A 183 4.36 -0.88 9.48
N SER A 184 4.61 -1.16 10.78
CA SER A 184 5.96 -1.09 11.35
C SER A 184 6.91 -2.08 10.68
N THR A 185 6.43 -3.29 10.35
CA THR A 185 7.21 -4.29 9.61
C THR A 185 7.57 -3.79 8.20
N VAL A 186 6.62 -3.23 7.48
CA VAL A 186 6.86 -2.67 6.13
C VAL A 186 7.85 -1.51 6.19
N ARG A 187 7.72 -0.61 7.18
CA ARG A 187 8.65 0.51 7.40
C ARG A 187 10.08 0.01 7.63
N GLN A 188 10.25 -0.96 8.54
CA GLN A 188 11.55 -1.56 8.82
C GLN A 188 12.15 -2.21 7.57
N LEU A 189 11.36 -2.97 6.80
CA LEU A 189 11.80 -3.59 5.55
C LEU A 189 12.28 -2.56 4.53
N ARG A 190 11.54 -1.45 4.38
CA ARG A 190 11.92 -0.36 3.48
C ARG A 190 13.27 0.26 3.87
N GLU A 191 13.47 0.54 5.16
CA GLU A 191 14.71 1.11 5.68
C GLU A 191 15.91 0.18 5.46
N GLU A 192 15.71 -1.14 5.62
CA GLU A 192 16.79 -2.13 5.48
C GLU A 192 17.15 -2.45 4.02
N THR A 193 16.23 -2.32 3.07
CA THR A 193 16.37 -2.93 1.74
C THR A 193 16.18 -1.97 0.56
N ASP A 194 16.02 -0.66 0.78
CA ASP A 194 15.73 0.33 -0.28
C ASP A 194 14.48 -0.06 -1.12
N LEU A 195 13.50 -0.68 -0.44
CA LEU A 195 12.26 -1.18 -1.02
C LEU A 195 11.36 -0.01 -1.42
N THR A 196 10.80 -0.05 -2.63
CA THR A 196 9.73 0.86 -3.02
C THR A 196 8.41 0.30 -2.54
N VAL A 197 7.62 1.08 -1.81
CA VAL A 197 6.32 0.65 -1.26
C VAL A 197 5.20 1.42 -1.95
N ILE A 198 4.17 0.71 -2.38
CA ILE A 198 2.95 1.29 -2.91
C ILE A 198 1.81 0.74 -2.08
N SER A 199 1.20 1.57 -1.25
CA SER A 199 0.02 1.18 -0.49
C SER A 199 -1.24 1.77 -1.10
N ILE A 200 -2.18 0.88 -1.41
CA ILE A 200 -3.54 1.26 -1.78
C ILE A 200 -4.38 1.14 -0.54
N THR A 201 -4.94 2.24 -0.10
CA THR A 201 -5.66 2.30 1.16
C THR A 201 -6.78 3.34 1.14
N HIS A 202 -7.79 3.13 1.93
CA HIS A 202 -8.75 4.15 2.32
C HIS A 202 -8.48 4.65 3.75
N ASP A 203 -7.48 4.09 4.42
CA ASP A 203 -7.05 4.49 5.74
C ASP A 203 -6.04 5.65 5.65
N LEU A 204 -6.43 6.79 6.19
CA LEU A 204 -5.63 8.01 6.09
C LEU A 204 -4.46 8.02 7.07
N GLU A 205 -4.54 7.26 8.18
CA GLU A 205 -3.42 7.08 9.10
C GLU A 205 -2.28 6.29 8.42
N GLU A 206 -2.63 5.29 7.59
CA GLU A 206 -1.64 4.61 6.75
C GLU A 206 -1.05 5.56 5.70
N ALA A 207 -1.87 6.42 5.11
CA ALA A 207 -1.41 7.39 4.11
C ALA A 207 -0.45 8.45 4.68
N LEU A 208 -0.56 8.78 5.99
CA LEU A 208 0.38 9.69 6.68
C LEU A 208 1.80 9.12 6.78
N LEU A 209 1.98 7.81 6.63
CA LEU A 209 3.30 7.16 6.67
C LEU A 209 4.06 7.24 5.33
N ALA A 210 3.37 7.61 4.27
CA ALA A 210 3.94 7.68 2.92
C ALA A 210 4.76 8.96 2.72
N ASP A 211 5.73 8.92 1.81
CA ASP A 211 6.46 10.12 1.37
C ASP A 211 5.59 11.00 0.46
N ARG A 212 4.62 10.37 -0.24
CA ARG A 212 3.72 11.03 -1.17
C ARG A 212 2.38 10.31 -1.26
N VAL A 213 1.32 11.08 -1.40
CA VAL A 213 -0.04 10.61 -1.58
C VAL A 213 -0.51 10.94 -2.98
N ILE A 214 -1.12 9.97 -3.66
CA ILE A 214 -1.83 10.13 -4.92
C ILE A 214 -3.31 9.89 -4.65
N MET A 215 -4.12 10.90 -4.85
CA MET A 215 -5.56 10.81 -4.64
C MET A 215 -6.28 10.49 -5.93
N MET A 216 -7.09 9.42 -5.88
CA MET A 216 -7.94 8.98 -6.99
C MET A 216 -9.39 9.36 -6.73
N ASN A 217 -10.04 9.89 -7.76
CA ASN A 217 -11.46 10.16 -7.75
C ASN A 217 -12.09 9.77 -9.10
N GLN A 218 -13.12 8.94 -9.09
CA GLN A 218 -13.89 8.54 -10.27
C GLN A 218 -13.04 8.06 -11.46
N GLY A 219 -11.96 7.29 -11.19
CA GLY A 219 -11.05 6.77 -12.20
C GLY A 219 -9.92 7.71 -12.60
N GLU A 220 -9.88 8.93 -12.12
CA GLU A 220 -8.88 9.94 -12.47
C GLU A 220 -7.96 10.24 -11.30
N LYS A 221 -6.72 10.66 -11.60
CA LYS A 221 -5.83 11.25 -10.61
C LYS A 221 -6.33 12.65 -10.29
N TYR A 222 -6.83 12.86 -9.08
CA TYR A 222 -7.36 14.15 -8.65
C TYR A 222 -6.24 15.11 -8.27
N VAL A 223 -5.34 14.66 -7.39
CA VAL A 223 -4.20 15.44 -6.89
C VAL A 223 -3.10 14.51 -6.39
N GLU A 224 -1.86 15.00 -6.34
CA GLU A 224 -0.73 14.34 -5.69
C GLU A 224 0.11 15.39 -4.93
N GLY A 225 0.71 14.98 -3.82
CA GLY A 225 1.55 15.82 -2.97
C GLY A 225 2.05 15.07 -1.74
N SER A 226 2.72 15.76 -0.83
CA SER A 226 3.03 15.20 0.49
C SER A 226 1.73 14.96 1.27
N PRO A 227 1.75 14.08 2.30
CA PRO A 227 0.57 13.91 3.15
C PRO A 227 0.05 15.24 3.70
N GLU A 228 0.94 16.14 4.12
CA GLU A 228 0.60 17.46 4.62
C GLU A 228 -0.15 18.29 3.58
N GLU A 229 0.40 18.39 2.35
CA GLU A 229 -0.21 19.15 1.24
C GLU A 229 -1.60 18.62 0.87
N ILE A 230 -1.80 17.31 0.99
CA ILE A 230 -3.09 16.68 0.67
C ILE A 230 -4.10 16.91 1.80
N PHE A 231 -3.72 16.66 3.06
CA PHE A 231 -4.66 16.74 4.18
C PHE A 231 -4.99 18.16 4.60
N GLU A 232 -4.13 19.14 4.33
CA GLU A 232 -4.43 20.58 4.48
C GLU A 232 -5.64 21.03 3.64
N ARG A 233 -5.99 20.30 2.56
CA ARG A 233 -7.19 20.59 1.75
C ARG A 233 -8.49 20.39 2.51
N GLY A 234 -8.46 19.63 3.58
CA GLY A 234 -9.50 19.57 4.60
C GLY A 234 -10.91 19.32 4.09
N GLN A 235 -11.74 20.37 3.97
CA GLN A 235 -13.13 20.25 3.55
C GLN A 235 -13.29 19.67 2.13
N GLU A 236 -12.36 19.98 1.23
CA GLU A 236 -12.37 19.46 -0.13
C GLU A 236 -12.30 17.91 -0.15
N LEU A 237 -11.50 17.31 0.75
CA LEU A 237 -11.41 15.85 0.89
C LEU A 237 -12.73 15.24 1.38
N ILE A 238 -13.36 15.89 2.35
CA ILE A 238 -14.68 15.47 2.88
C ILE A 238 -15.73 15.52 1.77
N ASP A 239 -15.76 16.58 0.98
CA ASP A 239 -16.70 16.76 -0.14
C ASP A 239 -16.52 15.68 -1.23
N LEU A 240 -15.30 15.11 -1.33
CA LEU A 240 -14.96 13.99 -2.22
C LEU A 240 -15.23 12.61 -1.59
N GLY A 241 -15.81 12.57 -0.39
CA GLY A 241 -16.16 11.33 0.31
C GLY A 241 -14.98 10.64 0.99
N LEU A 242 -13.90 11.37 1.25
CA LEU A 242 -12.82 10.96 2.14
C LEU A 242 -13.01 11.58 3.52
N ASP A 243 -12.44 10.94 4.52
CA ASP A 243 -12.38 11.49 5.87
C ASP A 243 -11.10 12.32 6.04
N LEU A 244 -10.83 12.76 7.26
CA LEU A 244 -9.56 13.38 7.65
C LEU A 244 -8.86 12.50 8.69
N PRO A 245 -7.52 12.58 8.81
CA PRO A 245 -6.83 11.94 9.90
C PRO A 245 -7.45 12.26 11.26
N PHE A 246 -7.47 11.29 12.17
CA PHE A 246 -8.17 11.41 13.45
C PHE A 246 -7.77 12.66 14.24
N ALA A 247 -6.46 12.91 14.37
CA ALA A 247 -5.94 14.07 15.08
C ALA A 247 -6.39 15.40 14.47
N MET A 248 -6.47 15.47 13.13
CA MET A 248 -6.96 16.65 12.42
C MET A 248 -8.46 16.88 12.66
N ASN A 249 -9.28 15.82 12.64
CA ASN A 249 -10.70 15.90 12.96
C ASN A 249 -10.90 16.40 14.40
N ILE A 250 -10.18 15.85 15.37
CA ILE A 250 -10.22 16.30 16.76
C ILE A 250 -9.77 17.75 16.90
N SER A 251 -8.68 18.15 16.24
CA SER A 251 -8.20 19.54 16.24
C SER A 251 -9.28 20.53 15.78
N ARG A 252 -10.02 20.19 14.74
CA ARG A 252 -11.14 21.01 14.22
C ARG A 252 -12.31 21.08 15.20
N LEU A 253 -12.70 19.96 15.81
CA LEU A 253 -13.75 19.92 16.81
C LEU A 253 -13.39 20.75 18.05
N LEU A 254 -12.16 20.67 18.53
CA LEU A 254 -11.66 21.45 19.66
C LEU A 254 -11.68 22.96 19.37
N ARG A 255 -11.23 23.36 18.16
CA ARG A 255 -11.31 24.76 17.72
C ARG A 255 -12.75 25.25 17.64
N ALA A 256 -13.66 24.44 17.12
CA ALA A 256 -15.10 24.77 17.08
C ALA A 256 -15.72 24.97 18.46
N GLN A 257 -15.14 24.36 19.52
CA GLN A 257 -15.52 24.55 20.92
C GLN A 257 -14.76 25.70 21.59
N GLY A 258 -13.97 26.48 20.84
CA GLY A 258 -13.24 27.64 21.36
C GLY A 258 -11.91 27.30 22.05
N ILE A 259 -11.40 26.08 21.87
CA ILE A 259 -10.07 25.71 22.35
C ILE A 259 -9.04 26.18 21.33
N GLU A 260 -8.11 27.00 21.77
CA GLU A 260 -7.02 27.49 20.93
C GLU A 260 -5.95 26.40 20.76
N LEU A 261 -5.67 26.04 19.51
CA LEU A 261 -4.58 25.15 19.11
C LEU A 261 -3.63 25.91 18.18
N VAL A 262 -2.33 25.64 18.31
CA VAL A 262 -1.29 26.29 17.49
C VAL A 262 -1.48 25.92 16.00
N ALA A 263 -1.81 24.65 15.70
CA ALA A 263 -2.05 24.17 14.35
C ALA A 263 -3.21 23.15 14.27
N GLU A 264 -3.60 22.72 13.08
CA GLU A 264 -4.33 21.46 12.89
C GLU A 264 -3.27 20.35 12.81
N HIS A 265 -3.25 19.49 13.83
CA HIS A 265 -2.23 18.46 13.96
C HIS A 265 -2.61 17.21 13.17
N MET A 266 -1.63 16.57 12.53
CA MET A 266 -1.84 15.35 11.75
C MET A 266 -1.64 14.09 12.59
N SER A 267 -0.83 14.16 13.66
CA SER A 267 -0.61 13.06 14.58
C SER A 267 -1.23 13.32 15.96
N GLU A 268 -1.62 12.25 16.62
CA GLU A 268 -2.15 12.32 18.00
C GLU A 268 -1.11 12.86 18.98
N GLU A 269 0.17 12.51 18.80
CA GLU A 269 1.26 12.98 19.65
C GLU A 269 1.44 14.50 19.58
N GLU A 270 1.41 15.07 18.38
CA GLU A 270 1.47 16.53 18.20
C GLU A 270 0.28 17.24 18.83
N LEU A 271 -0.93 16.71 18.65
CA LEU A 271 -2.15 17.25 19.23
C LEU A 271 -2.10 17.21 20.76
N VAL A 272 -1.68 16.09 21.35
CA VAL A 272 -1.55 15.94 22.81
C VAL A 272 -0.51 16.91 23.35
N ASN A 273 0.63 17.06 22.69
CA ASN A 273 1.69 17.99 23.11
C ASN A 273 1.23 19.46 23.07
N ASP A 274 0.48 19.85 22.03
CA ASP A 274 -0.09 21.20 21.95
C ASP A 274 -1.11 21.45 23.07
N LEU A 275 -2.05 20.55 23.27
CA LEU A 275 -3.03 20.63 24.36
C LEU A 275 -2.35 20.71 25.73
N TRP A 276 -1.35 19.87 25.98
CA TRP A 276 -0.62 19.87 27.23
C TRP A 276 0.10 21.19 27.48
N THR A 277 0.79 21.71 26.45
CA THR A 277 1.57 22.94 26.56
C THR A 277 0.66 24.17 26.70
N SER A 278 -0.42 24.21 25.94
CA SER A 278 -1.30 25.39 25.86
C SER A 278 -2.27 25.51 27.01
N HIS A 279 -2.73 24.37 27.60
CA HIS A 279 -3.83 24.35 28.58
C HIS A 279 -3.50 23.76 29.94
N PHE A 280 -2.50 22.90 30.06
CA PHE A 280 -2.18 22.20 31.32
C PHE A 280 -0.87 22.65 31.96
N ASN A 281 -0.04 23.42 31.26
CA ASN A 281 1.27 23.89 31.75
C ASN A 281 1.28 25.40 32.05
N LYS A 282 0.09 26.00 32.28
CA LYS A 282 -0.08 27.39 32.72
C LYS A 282 -0.06 27.52 34.21
#